data_89338260f1b9b1d1a99c187722f7c198
#
_entry.id   89338260f1b9b1d1a99c187722f7c198
#
_cell.length_a   1.000
_cell.length_b   1.000
_cell.length_c   1.000
_cell.angle_alpha   90.00
_cell.angle_beta   90.00
_cell.angle_gamma   90.00
#
_symmetry.space_group_name_H-M   'P 1'
#
loop_
_entity.id
_entity.type
_entity.pdbx_description
1 polymer ?
#
loop_
_entity_poly.entity_id
_entity_poly.type
_entity_poly.pdbx_seq_one_letter_code
_entity_poly.pdbx_strand_id
1 'polypeptide(L)'
;MAMLELGNLASSLAPFNVSAVSVGLNANSQEAGLVVTLELFFAAISSLYFGNAAYKGRVLGLIGSLIVMVCYYLCSVSIDVNQITFIKTFSGIGCGMLIASGHSILASSQDPNRSYALFTLFASLTAAFLIYISSTWIEDGGHSYYFFNFIYVYIALTLLFFFAKTSRENDANLVKEPISQKWLYFLLITAVLFYEIPSSGMWAFMERFGVEYINMGVSEVGSVISLAIILSLLGPVFIGIFGNKIRRKETILLCLLVSSICVYAIFGIPSYDTFYYGNITWNIVFVIMVILILAAAADIDPTGRLGAWLNACILLSASLAPAVFGWIMLENEMTVIYPYLILFLIVAMTCIFSTKKDLEPIDKV
;
A
#
# COMPACT_ATOMS: atom_id res chain seq x y z
N MET A 1 -4.71 12.35 9.99
CA MET A 1 -4.87 12.02 8.56
C MET A 1 -3.64 12.43 7.77
N ALA A 2 -3.33 13.73 7.60
CA ALA A 2 -2.22 14.20 6.75
C ALA A 2 -0.86 13.52 7.05
N MET A 3 -0.49 13.32 8.32
CA MET A 3 0.76 12.63 8.67
C MET A 3 0.81 11.17 8.23
N LEU A 4 -0.27 10.43 8.46
CA LEU A 4 -0.33 9.03 8.06
C LEU A 4 -0.28 8.91 6.53
N GLU A 5 -0.94 9.83 5.83
CA GLU A 5 -0.87 9.90 4.37
C GLU A 5 0.55 10.17 3.88
N LEU A 6 1.22 11.20 4.43
CA LEU A 6 2.63 11.49 4.08
C LEU A 6 3.55 10.27 4.24
N GLY A 7 3.35 9.48 5.30
CA GLY A 7 4.12 8.26 5.52
C GLY A 7 3.79 7.14 4.52
N ASN A 8 2.54 7.07 4.05
CA ASN A 8 2.08 6.04 3.12
C ASN A 8 2.31 6.40 1.63
N LEU A 9 2.66 7.67 1.31
CA LEU A 9 2.87 8.10 -0.08
C LEU A 9 3.92 7.24 -0.82
N ALA A 10 4.98 6.80 -0.12
CA ALA A 10 6.00 5.94 -0.72
C ALA A 10 5.41 4.62 -1.26
N SER A 11 4.46 4.02 -0.55
CA SER A 11 3.76 2.81 -0.95
C SER A 11 2.68 3.09 -2.01
N SER A 12 1.87 4.12 -1.79
CA SER A 12 0.78 4.48 -2.70
C SER A 12 1.28 4.89 -4.09
N LEU A 13 2.47 5.49 -4.15
CA LEU A 13 3.10 5.99 -5.37
C LEU A 13 4.25 5.10 -5.87
N ALA A 14 4.35 3.86 -5.37
CA ALA A 14 5.40 2.93 -5.78
C ALA A 14 5.55 2.80 -7.31
N PRO A 15 4.49 2.71 -8.13
CA PRO A 15 4.62 2.64 -9.59
C PRO A 15 5.37 3.84 -10.17
N PHE A 16 5.05 5.03 -9.69
CA PHE A 16 5.66 6.27 -10.18
C PHE A 16 7.05 6.53 -9.58
N ASN A 17 7.35 6.02 -8.39
CA ASN A 17 8.72 6.00 -7.86
C ASN A 17 9.62 5.09 -8.73
N VAL A 18 9.15 3.89 -9.12
CA VAL A 18 9.86 2.99 -10.05
C VAL A 18 10.05 3.67 -11.41
N SER A 19 8.97 4.23 -11.98
CA SER A 19 9.01 4.89 -13.28
C SER A 19 9.95 6.08 -13.30
N ALA A 20 9.88 6.98 -12.31
CA ALA A 20 10.73 8.15 -12.23
C ALA A 20 12.22 7.80 -12.23
N VAL A 21 12.62 6.77 -11.47
CA VAL A 21 14.00 6.29 -11.40
C VAL A 21 14.41 5.61 -12.72
N SER A 22 13.54 4.76 -13.29
CA SER A 22 13.82 4.06 -14.55
C SER A 22 13.97 5.04 -15.72
N VAL A 23 13.05 5.99 -15.87
CA VAL A 23 13.06 6.97 -16.97
C VAL A 23 14.17 8.00 -16.77
N GLY A 24 14.29 8.55 -15.55
CA GLY A 24 15.19 9.68 -15.30
C GLY A 24 16.68 9.31 -15.20
N LEU A 25 16.99 8.06 -14.82
CA LEU A 25 18.37 7.56 -14.64
C LEU A 25 18.71 6.34 -15.49
N ASN A 26 17.83 5.92 -16.40
CA ASN A 26 17.96 4.70 -17.19
C ASN A 26 18.22 3.45 -16.31
N ALA A 27 17.64 3.43 -15.10
CA ALA A 27 17.77 2.31 -14.19
C ALA A 27 17.01 1.10 -14.71
N ASN A 28 17.58 -0.09 -14.55
CA ASN A 28 16.88 -1.31 -14.88
C ASN A 28 15.80 -1.64 -13.83
N SER A 29 14.94 -2.62 -14.11
CA SER A 29 13.82 -2.98 -13.24
C SER A 29 14.24 -3.41 -11.84
N GLN A 30 15.39 -4.10 -11.72
CA GLN A 30 15.94 -4.53 -10.43
C GLN A 30 16.40 -3.33 -9.60
N GLU A 31 17.15 -2.42 -10.19
CA GLU A 31 17.65 -1.20 -9.54
C GLU A 31 16.50 -0.32 -9.07
N ALA A 32 15.52 -0.06 -9.94
CA ALA A 32 14.35 0.73 -9.61
C ALA A 32 13.47 0.06 -8.53
N GLY A 33 13.29 -1.26 -8.60
CA GLY A 33 12.60 -2.04 -7.58
C GLY A 33 13.32 -1.99 -6.22
N LEU A 34 14.66 -2.02 -6.20
CA LEU A 34 15.47 -1.96 -4.97
C LEU A 34 15.31 -0.60 -4.26
N VAL A 35 15.21 0.51 -5.01
CA VAL A 35 14.97 1.85 -4.47
C VAL A 35 13.70 1.86 -3.63
N VAL A 36 12.59 1.36 -4.17
CA VAL A 36 11.30 1.31 -3.49
C VAL A 36 11.31 0.32 -2.34
N THR A 37 11.93 -0.84 -2.53
CA THR A 37 12.10 -1.87 -1.50
C THR A 37 12.76 -1.32 -0.26
N LEU A 38 13.89 -0.64 -0.38
CA LEU A 38 14.64 -0.14 0.78
C LEU A 38 13.86 0.98 1.47
N GLU A 39 13.23 1.88 0.73
CA GLU A 39 12.39 2.92 1.34
C GLU A 39 11.27 2.31 2.18
N LEU A 40 10.51 1.37 1.64
CA LEU A 40 9.39 0.73 2.34
C LEU A 40 9.84 -0.18 3.49
N PHE A 41 10.96 -0.90 3.33
CA PHE A 41 11.52 -1.76 4.36
C PHE A 41 11.94 -0.95 5.59
N PHE A 42 12.67 0.15 5.38
CA PHE A 42 13.05 1.03 6.48
C PHE A 42 11.88 1.81 7.05
N ALA A 43 10.84 2.10 6.27
CA ALA A 43 9.59 2.65 6.77
C ALA A 43 8.88 1.66 7.72
N ALA A 44 8.82 0.37 7.36
CA ALA A 44 8.23 -0.66 8.20
C ALA A 44 9.00 -0.81 9.52
N ILE A 45 10.33 -0.96 9.48
CA ILE A 45 11.16 -1.09 10.69
C ILE A 45 11.06 0.17 11.56
N SER A 46 11.16 1.34 10.95
CA SER A 46 11.09 2.63 11.64
C SER A 46 9.72 2.81 12.30
N SER A 47 8.62 2.46 11.63
CA SER A 47 7.28 2.57 12.21
C SER A 47 7.10 1.68 13.44
N LEU A 48 7.65 0.47 13.43
CA LEU A 48 7.64 -0.43 14.58
C LEU A 48 8.50 0.11 15.74
N TYR A 49 9.69 0.62 15.43
CA TYR A 49 10.60 1.16 16.45
C TYR A 49 10.02 2.42 17.12
N PHE A 50 9.53 3.36 16.33
CA PHE A 50 8.95 4.61 16.83
C PHE A 50 7.51 4.48 17.32
N GLY A 51 6.85 3.33 17.11
CA GLY A 51 5.53 3.05 17.65
C GLY A 51 5.46 3.22 19.18
N ASN A 52 6.52 2.84 19.88
CA ASN A 52 6.64 3.04 21.34
C ASN A 52 6.87 4.52 21.76
N ALA A 53 7.37 5.37 20.85
CA ALA A 53 7.57 6.80 21.08
C ALA A 53 6.44 7.66 20.48
N ALA A 54 5.39 7.03 20.00
CA ALA A 54 4.28 7.68 19.31
C ALA A 54 3.47 8.64 20.20
N TYR A 55 3.64 8.58 21.55
CA TYR A 55 3.10 9.58 22.47
C TYR A 55 3.63 11.01 22.20
N LYS A 56 4.79 11.16 21.52
CA LYS A 56 5.31 12.43 20.99
C LYS A 56 4.90 12.67 19.52
N GLY A 57 3.76 12.15 19.10
CA GLY A 57 3.34 12.03 17.70
C GLY A 57 3.55 13.29 16.87
N ARG A 58 3.28 14.47 17.43
CA ARG A 58 3.44 15.74 16.69
C ARG A 58 4.91 16.03 16.35
N VAL A 59 5.80 15.91 17.33
CA VAL A 59 7.23 16.19 17.15
C VAL A 59 7.86 15.15 16.24
N LEU A 60 7.54 13.87 16.48
CA LEU A 60 8.02 12.76 15.68
C LEU A 60 7.62 12.90 14.21
N GLY A 61 6.38 13.28 13.95
CA GLY A 61 5.89 13.49 12.59
C GLY A 61 6.53 14.69 11.88
N LEU A 62 6.79 15.80 12.59
CA LEU A 62 7.49 16.94 12.02
C LEU A 62 8.94 16.59 11.66
N ILE A 63 9.64 15.84 12.52
CA ILE A 63 11.01 15.36 12.23
C ILE A 63 10.98 14.42 11.03
N GLY A 64 10.04 13.46 10.99
CA GLY A 64 9.86 12.54 9.87
C GLY A 64 9.61 13.26 8.55
N SER A 65 8.72 14.25 8.54
CA SER A 65 8.43 15.06 7.36
C SER A 65 9.68 15.83 6.87
N LEU A 66 10.45 16.43 7.79
CA LEU A 66 11.67 17.14 7.44
C LEU A 66 12.72 16.19 6.82
N ILE A 67 12.92 15.01 7.40
CA ILE A 67 13.83 13.99 6.85
C ILE A 67 13.42 13.65 5.41
N VAL A 68 12.13 13.36 5.18
CA VAL A 68 11.66 13.00 3.84
C VAL A 68 11.84 14.16 2.85
N MET A 69 11.50 15.38 3.22
CA MET A 69 11.70 16.55 2.35
C MET A 69 13.17 16.74 1.94
N VAL A 70 14.10 16.60 2.90
CA VAL A 70 15.54 16.67 2.60
C VAL A 70 15.96 15.52 1.67
N CYS A 71 15.49 14.30 1.92
CA CYS A 71 15.78 13.15 1.06
C CYS A 71 15.22 13.34 -0.36
N TYR A 72 14.00 13.84 -0.51
CA TYR A 72 13.40 14.09 -1.83
C TYR A 72 14.16 15.21 -2.59
N TYR A 73 14.61 16.24 -1.88
CA TYR A 73 15.50 17.25 -2.48
C TYR A 73 16.81 16.62 -2.98
N LEU A 74 17.46 15.80 -2.16
CA LEU A 74 18.69 15.11 -2.55
C LEU A 74 18.45 14.15 -3.73
N CYS A 75 17.31 13.44 -3.76
CA CYS A 75 16.93 12.60 -4.91
C CYS A 75 16.75 13.42 -6.18
N SER A 76 16.19 14.65 -6.09
CA SER A 76 15.96 15.49 -7.26
C SER A 76 17.25 15.98 -7.93
N VAL A 77 18.35 16.09 -7.19
CA VAL A 77 19.66 16.51 -7.72
C VAL A 77 20.63 15.36 -7.93
N SER A 78 20.23 14.12 -7.62
CA SER A 78 21.06 12.93 -7.80
C SER A 78 21.17 12.54 -9.27
N ILE A 79 22.34 12.06 -9.68
CA ILE A 79 22.65 11.65 -11.07
C ILE A 79 22.92 10.13 -11.20
N ASP A 80 22.83 9.42 -10.09
CA ASP A 80 23.11 7.98 -10.01
C ASP A 80 22.05 7.25 -9.17
N VAL A 81 21.66 6.08 -9.63
CA VAL A 81 20.61 5.26 -8.99
C VAL A 81 21.06 4.76 -7.60
N ASN A 82 22.33 4.48 -7.39
CA ASN A 82 22.85 4.07 -6.10
C ASN A 82 22.77 5.18 -5.05
N GLN A 83 22.96 6.45 -5.48
CA GLN A 83 22.75 7.62 -4.61
C GLN A 83 21.30 7.70 -4.18
N ILE A 84 20.35 7.59 -5.13
CA ILE A 84 18.91 7.60 -4.81
C ILE A 84 18.56 6.44 -3.88
N THR A 85 19.06 5.25 -4.14
CA THR A 85 18.83 4.04 -3.31
C THR A 85 19.26 4.29 -1.86
N PHE A 86 20.45 4.85 -1.68
CA PHE A 86 20.95 5.20 -0.34
C PHE A 86 20.09 6.28 0.34
N ILE A 87 19.75 7.35 -0.37
CA ILE A 87 18.94 8.45 0.17
C ILE A 87 17.53 7.96 0.54
N LYS A 88 16.92 7.12 -0.31
CA LYS A 88 15.59 6.56 -0.08
C LYS A 88 15.52 5.66 1.16
N THR A 89 16.63 5.04 1.54
CA THR A 89 16.75 4.31 2.82
C THR A 89 16.46 5.23 4.02
N PHE A 90 17.03 6.44 4.02
CA PHE A 90 16.76 7.44 5.06
C PHE A 90 15.35 8.04 4.93
N SER A 91 14.85 8.26 3.70
CA SER A 91 13.46 8.64 3.47
C SER A 91 12.51 7.66 4.14
N GLY A 92 12.76 6.34 4.02
CA GLY A 92 12.00 5.29 4.68
C GLY A 92 11.93 5.48 6.21
N ILE A 93 13.04 5.85 6.85
CA ILE A 93 13.02 6.13 8.30
C ILE A 93 12.04 7.28 8.61
N GLY A 94 12.09 8.37 7.83
CA GLY A 94 11.15 9.49 7.98
C GLY A 94 9.69 9.08 7.75
N CYS A 95 9.42 8.27 6.70
CA CYS A 95 8.09 7.73 6.42
C CYS A 95 7.57 6.89 7.61
N GLY A 96 8.40 6.02 8.19
CA GLY A 96 8.00 5.22 9.36
C GLY A 96 7.68 6.06 10.60
N MET A 97 8.43 7.15 10.84
CA MET A 97 8.09 8.13 11.89
C MET A 97 6.72 8.78 11.65
N LEU A 98 6.41 9.14 10.40
CA LEU A 98 5.12 9.70 10.00
C LEU A 98 3.98 8.70 10.18
N ILE A 99 4.17 7.43 9.79
CA ILE A 99 3.20 6.34 9.95
C ILE A 99 2.91 6.12 11.44
N ALA A 100 3.94 5.95 12.27
CA ALA A 100 3.78 5.75 13.72
C ALA A 100 3.03 6.90 14.38
N SER A 101 3.39 8.16 14.03
CA SER A 101 2.74 9.37 14.53
C SER A 101 1.28 9.46 14.09
N GLY A 102 1.01 9.18 12.82
CA GLY A 102 -0.33 9.25 12.25
C GLY A 102 -1.28 8.23 12.88
N HIS A 103 -0.84 6.99 13.05
CA HIS A 103 -1.64 5.95 13.73
C HIS A 103 -1.92 6.30 15.20
N SER A 104 -0.93 6.78 15.94
CA SER A 104 -1.12 7.20 17.34
C SER A 104 -2.19 8.29 17.46
N ILE A 105 -2.14 9.31 16.58
CA ILE A 105 -3.11 10.41 16.57
C ILE A 105 -4.52 9.93 16.19
N LEU A 106 -4.64 9.03 15.21
CA LEU A 106 -5.96 8.51 14.81
C LEU A 106 -6.55 7.58 15.87
N ALA A 107 -5.74 6.72 16.47
CA ALA A 107 -6.17 5.80 17.52
C ALA A 107 -6.60 6.53 18.80
N SER A 108 -6.00 7.68 19.12
CA SER A 108 -6.35 8.51 20.28
C SER A 108 -7.53 9.46 20.05
N SER A 109 -8.17 9.42 18.89
CA SER A 109 -9.34 10.25 18.58
C SER A 109 -10.58 9.79 19.36
N GLN A 110 -11.57 10.69 19.54
CA GLN A 110 -12.84 10.36 20.24
C GLN A 110 -13.63 9.24 19.56
N ASP A 111 -13.53 9.13 18.23
CA ASP A 111 -14.10 8.05 17.42
C ASP A 111 -13.04 7.54 16.45
N PRO A 112 -12.25 6.55 16.84
CA PRO A 112 -11.21 5.97 15.99
C PRO A 112 -11.75 5.40 14.68
N ASN A 113 -12.90 4.70 14.70
CA ASN A 113 -13.49 4.10 13.52
C ASN A 113 -13.83 5.16 12.46
N ARG A 114 -14.48 6.23 12.87
CA ARG A 114 -14.78 7.37 11.99
C ARG A 114 -13.50 8.03 11.48
N SER A 115 -12.51 8.18 12.34
CA SER A 115 -11.22 8.80 11.98
C SER A 115 -10.45 7.99 10.95
N TYR A 116 -10.43 6.67 11.06
CA TYR A 116 -9.82 5.78 10.06
C TYR A 116 -10.62 5.74 8.75
N ALA A 117 -11.97 5.73 8.82
CA ALA A 117 -12.80 5.80 7.61
C ALA A 117 -12.56 7.10 6.82
N LEU A 118 -12.54 8.24 7.51
CA LEU A 118 -12.22 9.53 6.89
C LEU A 118 -10.77 9.60 6.39
N PHE A 119 -9.83 8.96 7.09
CA PHE A 119 -8.46 8.83 6.62
C PHE A 119 -8.40 8.04 5.30
N THR A 120 -9.07 6.90 5.21
CA THR A 120 -9.09 6.08 3.99
C THR A 120 -9.63 6.87 2.80
N LEU A 121 -10.72 7.62 2.99
CA LEU A 121 -11.27 8.49 1.95
C LEU A 121 -10.26 9.57 1.53
N PHE A 122 -9.67 10.26 2.49
CA PHE A 122 -8.65 11.29 2.24
C PHE A 122 -7.44 10.71 1.52
N ALA A 123 -6.92 9.57 1.97
CA ALA A 123 -5.77 8.89 1.39
C ALA A 123 -6.04 8.47 -0.06
N SER A 124 -7.18 7.84 -0.34
CA SER A 124 -7.54 7.44 -1.71
C SER A 124 -7.65 8.62 -2.66
N LEU A 125 -8.29 9.71 -2.24
CA LEU A 125 -8.41 10.92 -3.07
C LEU A 125 -7.04 11.60 -3.29
N THR A 126 -6.22 11.67 -2.24
CA THR A 126 -4.87 12.24 -2.33
C THR A 126 -3.98 11.38 -3.23
N ALA A 127 -4.00 10.05 -3.06
CA ALA A 127 -3.23 9.13 -3.90
C ALA A 127 -3.66 9.22 -5.37
N ALA A 128 -4.97 9.20 -5.66
CA ALA A 128 -5.48 9.33 -7.02
C ALA A 128 -5.04 10.65 -7.69
N PHE A 129 -5.15 11.77 -6.97
CA PHE A 129 -4.70 13.07 -7.46
C PHE A 129 -3.18 13.11 -7.70
N LEU A 130 -2.40 12.60 -6.74
CA LEU A 130 -0.94 12.58 -6.86
C LEU A 130 -0.45 11.64 -7.95
N ILE A 131 -1.09 10.50 -8.16
CA ILE A 131 -0.80 9.59 -9.27
C ILE A 131 -1.03 10.27 -10.61
N TYR A 132 -2.17 10.95 -10.76
CA TYR A 132 -2.49 11.67 -12.00
C TYR A 132 -1.44 12.75 -12.31
N ILE A 133 -1.05 13.56 -11.33
CA ILE A 133 -0.08 14.65 -11.54
C ILE A 133 1.37 14.14 -11.62
N SER A 134 1.70 13.02 -10.96
CA SER A 134 3.03 12.40 -11.00
C SER A 134 3.41 11.95 -12.40
N SER A 135 2.45 11.44 -13.17
CA SER A 135 2.69 11.05 -14.56
C SER A 135 3.17 12.22 -15.42
N THR A 136 2.53 13.39 -15.28
CA THR A 136 2.96 14.61 -16.00
C THR A 136 4.32 15.10 -15.55
N TRP A 137 4.62 15.04 -14.25
CA TRP A 137 5.93 15.43 -13.73
C TRP A 137 7.07 14.56 -14.28
N ILE A 138 6.84 13.27 -14.46
CA ILE A 138 7.83 12.34 -15.03
C ILE A 138 8.02 12.64 -16.52
N GLU A 139 6.94 12.88 -17.27
CA GLU A 139 7.02 13.23 -18.69
C GLU A 139 7.76 14.56 -18.92
N ASP A 140 7.51 15.59 -18.09
CA ASP A 140 8.07 16.92 -18.24
C ASP A 140 9.55 17.02 -17.85
N GLY A 141 10.00 16.29 -16.82
CA GLY A 141 11.34 16.49 -16.26
C GLY A 141 11.97 15.28 -15.56
N GLY A 142 11.44 14.07 -15.79
CA GLY A 142 11.97 12.84 -15.23
C GLY A 142 11.99 12.81 -13.70
N HIS A 143 12.94 12.06 -13.12
CA HIS A 143 13.07 11.89 -11.67
C HIS A 143 13.34 13.22 -10.93
N SER A 144 14.12 14.10 -11.54
CA SER A 144 14.50 15.37 -10.91
C SER A 144 13.28 16.25 -10.62
N TYR A 145 12.43 16.43 -11.63
CA TYR A 145 11.21 17.22 -11.51
C TYR A 145 10.16 16.53 -10.63
N TYR A 146 10.03 15.21 -10.74
CA TYR A 146 9.17 14.39 -9.90
C TYR A 146 9.49 14.55 -8.42
N PHE A 147 10.72 14.26 -7.97
CA PHE A 147 11.09 14.35 -6.56
C PHE A 147 11.06 15.79 -6.04
N PHE A 148 11.43 16.77 -6.86
CA PHE A 148 11.38 18.18 -6.47
C PHE A 148 9.94 18.64 -6.18
N ASN A 149 8.97 18.30 -7.02
CA ASN A 149 7.58 18.69 -6.83
C ASN A 149 6.96 18.02 -5.59
N PHE A 150 7.38 16.81 -5.22
CA PHE A 150 6.92 16.18 -3.98
C PHE A 150 7.30 16.96 -2.72
N ILE A 151 8.34 17.78 -2.73
CA ILE A 151 8.68 18.66 -1.61
C ILE A 151 7.51 19.61 -1.30
N TYR A 152 6.87 20.18 -2.32
CA TYR A 152 5.69 21.03 -2.12
C TYR A 152 4.50 20.25 -1.54
N VAL A 153 4.30 19.01 -1.95
CA VAL A 153 3.26 18.12 -1.37
C VAL A 153 3.54 17.90 0.12
N TYR A 154 4.77 17.56 0.47
CA TYR A 154 5.17 17.38 1.87
C TYR A 154 5.02 18.66 2.69
N ILE A 155 5.39 19.82 2.15
CA ILE A 155 5.18 21.13 2.81
C ILE A 155 3.69 21.36 3.04
N ALA A 156 2.85 21.22 2.02
CA ALA A 156 1.41 21.50 2.10
C ALA A 156 0.73 20.60 3.15
N LEU A 157 0.97 19.28 3.12
CA LEU A 157 0.36 18.36 4.07
C LEU A 157 0.93 18.53 5.49
N THR A 158 2.22 18.89 5.64
CA THR A 158 2.82 19.20 6.93
C THR A 158 2.24 20.47 7.55
N LEU A 159 1.97 21.49 6.75
CA LEU A 159 1.30 22.71 7.21
C LEU A 159 -0.14 22.40 7.65
N LEU A 160 -0.90 21.61 6.90
CA LEU A 160 -2.25 21.17 7.31
C LEU A 160 -2.21 20.46 8.68
N PHE A 161 -1.21 19.61 8.91
CA PHE A 161 -1.01 18.98 10.20
C PHE A 161 -0.62 19.97 11.30
N PHE A 162 0.27 20.92 11.01
CA PHE A 162 0.77 21.89 11.99
C PHE A 162 -0.37 22.72 12.60
N PHE A 163 -1.36 23.09 11.81
CA PHE A 163 -2.52 23.88 12.23
C PHE A 163 -3.66 23.04 12.82
N ALA A 164 -3.63 21.71 12.72
CA ALA A 164 -4.65 20.85 13.28
C ALA A 164 -4.54 20.76 14.82
N LYS A 165 -5.69 20.83 15.50
CA LYS A 165 -5.75 20.54 16.94
C LYS A 165 -5.65 19.03 17.16
N THR A 166 -4.67 18.59 17.95
CA THR A 166 -4.58 17.18 18.39
C THR A 166 -5.31 17.02 19.73
N SER A 167 -6.19 16.03 19.84
CA SER A 167 -6.77 15.62 21.11
C SER A 167 -5.71 14.89 21.95
N ARG A 168 -5.89 14.95 23.28
CA ARG A 168 -4.97 14.40 24.27
C ARG A 168 -4.87 12.88 24.18
N GLU A 169 -3.65 12.39 24.36
CA GLU A 169 -3.28 10.98 24.43
C GLU A 169 -3.98 10.29 25.62
N ASN A 170 -4.62 9.15 25.33
CA ASN A 170 -5.08 8.23 26.36
C ASN A 170 -4.18 6.99 26.37
N ASP A 171 -3.60 6.67 27.52
CA ASP A 171 -2.88 5.42 27.77
C ASP A 171 -3.86 4.23 27.67
N ALA A 172 -3.88 3.57 26.53
CA ALA A 172 -4.62 2.33 26.38
C ALA A 172 -3.79 1.19 26.97
N ASN A 173 -4.14 0.77 28.20
CA ASN A 173 -3.65 -0.46 28.80
C ASN A 173 -4.18 -1.67 28.05
N LEU A 174 -3.40 -2.18 27.09
CA LEU A 174 -3.72 -3.41 26.36
C LEU A 174 -3.55 -4.62 27.30
N VAL A 175 -4.66 -5.22 27.70
CA VAL A 175 -4.66 -6.51 28.42
C VAL A 175 -4.18 -7.59 27.45
N LYS A 176 -3.09 -8.25 27.79
CA LYS A 176 -2.52 -9.36 27.00
C LYS A 176 -3.24 -10.67 27.34
N GLU A 177 -4.27 -11.01 26.60
CA GLU A 177 -4.86 -12.35 26.68
C GLU A 177 -4.07 -13.39 25.86
N PRO A 178 -4.05 -14.67 26.25
CA PRO A 178 -3.37 -15.71 25.48
C PRO A 178 -4.10 -15.99 24.15
N ILE A 179 -3.32 -16.26 23.11
CA ILE A 179 -3.84 -16.60 21.77
C ILE A 179 -4.50 -17.98 21.82
N SER A 180 -5.83 -18.04 21.69
CA SER A 180 -6.60 -19.28 21.76
C SER A 180 -6.61 -20.07 20.44
N GLN A 181 -6.55 -19.39 19.28
CA GLN A 181 -6.73 -19.99 17.95
C GLN A 181 -5.47 -19.83 17.07
N LYS A 182 -4.33 -20.39 17.52
CA LYS A 182 -3.03 -20.25 16.83
C LYS A 182 -3.06 -20.68 15.36
N TRP A 183 -3.82 -21.72 15.02
CA TRP A 183 -3.93 -22.22 13.64
C TRP A 183 -4.64 -21.23 12.74
N LEU A 184 -5.70 -20.58 13.22
CA LEU A 184 -6.44 -19.59 12.45
C LEU A 184 -5.60 -18.34 12.20
N TYR A 185 -4.81 -17.90 13.19
CA TYR A 185 -3.80 -16.84 13.03
C TYR A 185 -2.82 -17.19 11.92
N PHE A 186 -2.26 -18.40 11.96
CA PHE A 186 -1.31 -18.87 10.95
C PHE A 186 -1.92 -18.85 9.54
N LEU A 187 -3.14 -19.34 9.37
CA LEU A 187 -3.84 -19.36 8.08
C LEU A 187 -4.08 -17.95 7.53
N LEU A 188 -4.55 -17.02 8.39
CA LEU A 188 -4.81 -15.64 7.96
C LEU A 188 -3.54 -14.89 7.61
N ILE A 189 -2.49 -15.01 8.43
CA ILE A 189 -1.19 -14.40 8.15
C ILE A 189 -0.64 -14.95 6.84
N THR A 190 -0.67 -16.25 6.63
CA THR A 190 -0.21 -16.88 5.39
C THR A 190 -1.05 -16.41 4.19
N ALA A 191 -2.38 -16.37 4.32
CA ALA A 191 -3.25 -15.90 3.25
C ALA A 191 -2.92 -14.45 2.85
N VAL A 192 -2.72 -13.56 3.83
CA VAL A 192 -2.37 -12.17 3.57
C VAL A 192 -1.00 -12.04 2.92
N LEU A 193 0.02 -12.74 3.40
CA LEU A 193 1.35 -12.74 2.77
C LEU A 193 1.31 -13.18 1.31
N PHE A 194 0.65 -14.31 1.04
CA PHE A 194 0.53 -14.86 -0.31
C PHE A 194 -0.39 -14.05 -1.23
N TYR A 195 -1.21 -13.17 -0.70
CA TYR A 195 -1.97 -12.21 -1.48
C TYR A 195 -1.21 -10.89 -1.70
N GLU A 196 -0.57 -10.36 -0.66
CA GLU A 196 0.05 -9.04 -0.69
C GLU A 196 1.38 -9.02 -1.48
N ILE A 197 2.18 -10.11 -1.45
CA ILE A 197 3.42 -10.18 -2.22
C ILE A 197 3.15 -9.97 -3.72
N PRO A 198 2.27 -10.77 -4.39
CA PRO A 198 1.96 -10.53 -5.79
C PRO A 198 1.28 -9.17 -6.03
N SER A 199 0.35 -8.77 -5.15
CA SER A 199 -0.36 -7.50 -5.30
C SER A 199 0.57 -6.29 -5.24
N SER A 200 1.49 -6.26 -4.28
CA SER A 200 2.46 -5.17 -4.13
C SER A 200 3.50 -5.15 -5.25
N GLY A 201 3.92 -6.33 -5.74
CA GLY A 201 4.82 -6.43 -6.88
C GLY A 201 4.17 -5.95 -8.17
N MET A 202 2.95 -6.40 -8.46
CA MET A 202 2.16 -5.89 -9.59
C MET A 202 1.99 -4.37 -9.50
N TRP A 203 1.59 -3.88 -8.34
CA TRP A 203 1.40 -2.45 -8.12
C TRP A 203 2.64 -1.64 -8.45
N ALA A 204 3.80 -2.06 -7.95
CA ALA A 204 5.06 -1.33 -8.14
C ALA A 204 5.47 -1.19 -9.61
N PHE A 205 5.12 -2.16 -10.46
CA PHE A 205 5.48 -2.17 -11.88
C PHE A 205 4.32 -1.91 -12.84
N MET A 206 3.14 -1.58 -12.32
CA MET A 206 1.94 -1.41 -13.14
C MET A 206 2.08 -0.31 -14.20
N GLU A 207 2.73 0.80 -13.84
CA GLU A 207 2.97 1.89 -14.80
C GLU A 207 3.92 1.45 -15.90
N ARG A 208 5.04 0.83 -15.54
CA ARG A 208 6.03 0.32 -16.52
C ARG A 208 5.41 -0.70 -17.46
N PHE A 209 4.54 -1.56 -16.94
CA PHE A 209 3.81 -2.53 -17.77
C PHE A 209 2.90 -1.84 -18.80
N GLY A 210 2.15 -0.83 -18.41
CA GLY A 210 1.30 -0.05 -19.30
C GLY A 210 2.10 0.63 -20.42
N VAL A 211 3.25 1.21 -20.07
CA VAL A 211 4.12 1.92 -21.02
C VAL A 211 4.85 0.94 -21.95
N GLU A 212 5.51 -0.08 -21.43
CA GLU A 212 6.42 -0.94 -22.19
C GLU A 212 5.73 -2.04 -23.00
N TYR A 213 4.63 -2.60 -22.47
CA TYR A 213 3.95 -3.76 -23.09
C TYR A 213 2.66 -3.41 -23.80
N ILE A 214 1.99 -2.34 -23.38
CA ILE A 214 0.73 -1.89 -24.00
C ILE A 214 0.96 -0.67 -24.90
N ASN A 215 2.14 -0.04 -24.80
CA ASN A 215 2.53 1.17 -25.54
C ASN A 215 1.62 2.39 -25.22
N MET A 216 1.19 2.51 -23.98
CA MET A 216 0.45 3.68 -23.48
C MET A 216 1.42 4.82 -23.12
N GLY A 217 0.95 6.06 -23.22
CA GLY A 217 1.68 7.20 -22.64
C GLY A 217 1.68 7.14 -21.10
N VAL A 218 2.72 7.67 -20.45
CA VAL A 218 2.82 7.72 -18.96
C VAL A 218 1.61 8.41 -18.35
N SER A 219 1.19 9.56 -18.92
CA SER A 219 -0.02 10.29 -18.50
C SER A 219 -1.30 9.48 -18.67
N GLU A 220 -1.39 8.68 -19.72
CA GLU A 220 -2.55 7.83 -19.99
C GLU A 220 -2.63 6.71 -18.94
N VAL A 221 -1.53 6.04 -18.64
CA VAL A 221 -1.42 5.05 -17.56
C VAL A 221 -1.77 5.68 -16.21
N GLY A 222 -1.23 6.87 -15.91
CA GLY A 222 -1.54 7.62 -14.69
C GLY A 222 -3.03 7.89 -14.54
N SER A 223 -3.70 8.25 -15.65
CA SER A 223 -5.16 8.49 -15.65
C SER A 223 -5.96 7.22 -15.36
N VAL A 224 -5.58 6.08 -15.95
CA VAL A 224 -6.23 4.77 -15.70
C VAL A 224 -6.06 4.34 -14.25
N ILE A 225 -4.85 4.41 -13.71
CA ILE A 225 -4.55 4.00 -12.33
C ILE A 225 -5.26 4.94 -11.35
N SER A 226 -5.24 6.25 -11.59
CA SER A 226 -5.95 7.24 -10.77
C SER A 226 -7.45 6.95 -10.73
N LEU A 227 -8.07 6.70 -11.88
CA LEU A 227 -9.48 6.33 -11.96
C LEU A 227 -9.78 5.02 -11.21
N ALA A 228 -8.91 4.01 -11.34
CA ALA A 228 -9.06 2.74 -10.65
C ALA A 228 -9.07 2.93 -9.11
N ILE A 229 -8.21 3.80 -8.57
CA ILE A 229 -8.19 4.14 -7.14
C ILE A 229 -9.47 4.87 -6.73
N ILE A 230 -9.96 5.83 -7.52
CA ILE A 230 -11.23 6.52 -7.21
C ILE A 230 -12.38 5.51 -7.19
N LEU A 231 -12.46 4.64 -8.18
CA LEU A 231 -13.52 3.62 -8.26
C LEU A 231 -13.38 2.54 -7.18
N SER A 232 -12.18 2.30 -6.64
CA SER A 232 -11.99 1.38 -5.52
C SER A 232 -12.78 1.79 -4.26
N LEU A 233 -13.14 3.07 -4.12
CA LEU A 233 -14.03 3.56 -3.07
C LEU A 233 -15.44 2.95 -3.12
N LEU A 234 -15.83 2.33 -4.23
CA LEU A 234 -17.05 1.52 -4.30
C LEU A 234 -16.97 0.29 -3.38
N GLY A 235 -15.76 -0.20 -3.07
CA GLY A 235 -15.55 -1.33 -2.15
C GLY A 235 -16.09 -1.05 -0.73
N PRO A 236 -15.62 0.00 -0.04
CA PRO A 236 -16.15 0.40 1.27
C PRO A 236 -17.65 0.67 1.25
N VAL A 237 -18.17 1.30 0.17
CA VAL A 237 -19.62 1.57 0.01
C VAL A 237 -20.38 0.23 -0.09
N PHE A 238 -19.90 -0.71 -0.89
CA PHE A 238 -20.48 -2.04 -1.01
C PHE A 238 -20.53 -2.76 0.34
N ILE A 239 -19.44 -2.77 1.09
CA ILE A 239 -19.38 -3.39 2.42
C ILE A 239 -20.28 -2.64 3.41
N GLY A 240 -20.35 -1.32 3.36
CA GLY A 240 -21.24 -0.54 4.22
C GLY A 240 -22.74 -0.87 4.03
N ILE A 241 -23.15 -1.16 2.79
CA ILE A 241 -24.54 -1.49 2.45
C ILE A 241 -24.85 -2.97 2.67
N PHE A 242 -23.95 -3.84 2.26
CA PHE A 242 -24.19 -5.29 2.18
C PHE A 242 -23.44 -6.12 3.21
N GLY A 243 -22.48 -5.56 3.97
CA GLY A 243 -21.57 -6.28 4.85
C GLY A 243 -22.26 -7.22 5.85
N ASN A 244 -23.45 -6.84 6.37
CA ASN A 244 -24.23 -7.68 7.26
C ASN A 244 -25.00 -8.82 6.56
N LYS A 245 -25.10 -8.79 5.23
CA LYS A 245 -25.89 -9.77 4.44
C LYS A 245 -25.00 -10.78 3.73
N ILE A 246 -23.75 -10.42 3.48
CA ILE A 246 -22.81 -11.29 2.74
C ILE A 246 -22.15 -12.29 3.67
N ARG A 247 -21.75 -13.42 3.11
CA ARG A 247 -20.90 -14.40 3.77
C ARG A 247 -19.45 -14.00 3.55
N ARG A 248 -18.76 -13.67 4.63
CA ARG A 248 -17.42 -13.09 4.59
C ARG A 248 -16.42 -13.97 3.88
N LYS A 249 -16.38 -15.28 4.26
CA LYS A 249 -15.47 -16.26 3.67
C LYS A 249 -15.67 -16.41 2.16
N GLU A 250 -16.90 -16.62 1.73
CA GLU A 250 -17.23 -16.79 0.31
C GLU A 250 -16.90 -15.53 -0.49
N THR A 251 -17.14 -14.35 0.08
CA THR A 251 -16.80 -13.08 -0.57
C THR A 251 -15.29 -12.89 -0.71
N ILE A 252 -14.51 -13.25 0.31
CA ILE A 252 -13.04 -13.22 0.22
C ILE A 252 -12.55 -14.17 -0.87
N LEU A 253 -13.06 -15.40 -0.93
CA LEU A 253 -12.71 -16.38 -1.96
C LEU A 253 -13.08 -15.88 -3.36
N LEU A 254 -14.23 -15.24 -3.52
CA LEU A 254 -14.65 -14.63 -4.78
C LEU A 254 -13.70 -13.49 -5.17
N CYS A 255 -13.32 -12.64 -4.24
CA CYS A 255 -12.36 -11.56 -4.49
C CYS A 255 -11.00 -12.10 -4.95
N LEU A 256 -10.49 -13.17 -4.32
CA LEU A 256 -9.25 -13.84 -4.72
C LEU A 256 -9.37 -14.47 -6.13
N LEU A 257 -10.50 -15.08 -6.45
CA LEU A 257 -10.77 -15.61 -7.79
C LEU A 257 -10.79 -14.49 -8.83
N VAL A 258 -11.53 -13.40 -8.57
CA VAL A 258 -11.59 -12.25 -9.48
C VAL A 258 -10.22 -11.60 -9.62
N SER A 259 -9.44 -11.48 -8.54
CA SER A 259 -8.05 -11.01 -8.61
C SER A 259 -7.19 -11.89 -9.52
N SER A 260 -7.35 -13.22 -9.46
CA SER A 260 -6.62 -14.15 -10.35
C SER A 260 -7.00 -13.97 -11.82
N ILE A 261 -8.29 -13.72 -12.11
CA ILE A 261 -8.77 -13.40 -13.46
C ILE A 261 -8.20 -12.07 -13.95
N CYS A 262 -8.17 -11.03 -13.08
CA CYS A 262 -7.58 -9.74 -13.42
C CYS A 262 -6.07 -9.86 -13.70
N VAL A 263 -5.32 -10.62 -12.90
CA VAL A 263 -3.90 -10.91 -13.14
C VAL A 263 -3.70 -11.55 -14.50
N TYR A 264 -4.48 -12.58 -14.83
CA TYR A 264 -4.42 -13.23 -16.14
C TYR A 264 -4.79 -12.26 -17.27
N ALA A 265 -5.84 -11.46 -17.10
CA ALA A 265 -6.28 -10.52 -18.12
C ALA A 265 -5.21 -9.45 -18.38
N ILE A 266 -4.63 -8.85 -17.33
CA ILE A 266 -3.65 -7.76 -17.47
C ILE A 266 -2.33 -8.29 -18.06
N PHE A 267 -1.77 -9.36 -17.53
CA PHE A 267 -0.43 -9.82 -17.85
C PHE A 267 -0.38 -10.95 -18.88
N GLY A 268 -1.42 -11.79 -18.98
CA GLY A 268 -1.49 -12.92 -19.92
C GLY A 268 -2.10 -12.56 -21.26
N ILE A 269 -2.96 -11.53 -21.33
CA ILE A 269 -3.60 -11.03 -22.54
C ILE A 269 -3.47 -9.50 -22.59
N PRO A 270 -2.23 -8.97 -22.68
CA PRO A 270 -2.02 -7.53 -22.59
C PRO A 270 -2.69 -6.76 -23.71
N SER A 271 -3.59 -5.87 -23.35
CA SER A 271 -4.25 -4.91 -24.24
C SER A 271 -4.71 -3.70 -23.44
N TYR A 272 -5.05 -2.61 -24.12
CA TYR A 272 -5.61 -1.43 -23.47
C TYR A 272 -6.85 -1.79 -22.63
N ASP A 273 -7.79 -2.54 -23.19
CA ASP A 273 -9.04 -2.90 -22.50
C ASP A 273 -8.79 -3.78 -21.27
N THR A 274 -7.92 -4.79 -21.38
CA THR A 274 -7.60 -5.68 -20.25
C THR A 274 -6.85 -4.93 -19.15
N PHE A 275 -6.01 -3.99 -19.51
CA PHE A 275 -5.33 -3.12 -18.56
C PHE A 275 -6.31 -2.17 -17.86
N TYR A 276 -7.18 -1.50 -18.64
CA TYR A 276 -8.15 -0.54 -18.12
C TYR A 276 -9.17 -1.21 -17.18
N TYR A 277 -9.93 -2.18 -17.68
CA TYR A 277 -10.96 -2.85 -16.87
C TYR A 277 -10.36 -3.76 -15.79
N GLY A 278 -9.23 -4.38 -16.06
CA GLY A 278 -8.52 -5.23 -15.12
C GLY A 278 -8.05 -4.44 -13.89
N ASN A 279 -7.42 -3.26 -14.09
CA ASN A 279 -6.99 -2.40 -12.98
C ASN A 279 -8.15 -1.89 -12.15
N ILE A 280 -9.24 -1.43 -12.77
CA ILE A 280 -10.42 -0.97 -12.04
C ILE A 280 -11.00 -2.10 -11.20
N THR A 281 -11.23 -3.26 -11.80
CA THR A 281 -11.83 -4.41 -11.12
C THR A 281 -10.93 -4.90 -9.98
N TRP A 282 -9.62 -5.03 -10.24
CA TRP A 282 -8.66 -5.49 -9.25
C TRP A 282 -8.58 -4.56 -8.04
N ASN A 283 -8.54 -3.23 -8.22
CA ASN A 283 -8.53 -2.28 -7.13
C ASN A 283 -9.80 -2.33 -6.28
N ILE A 284 -10.98 -2.50 -6.88
CA ILE A 284 -12.24 -2.63 -6.14
C ILE A 284 -12.24 -3.89 -5.26
N VAL A 285 -11.90 -5.05 -5.83
CA VAL A 285 -11.90 -6.31 -5.08
C VAL A 285 -10.78 -6.37 -4.04
N PHE A 286 -9.64 -5.71 -4.29
CA PHE A 286 -8.56 -5.55 -3.33
C PHE A 286 -9.06 -4.88 -2.06
N VAL A 287 -9.71 -3.73 -2.17
CA VAL A 287 -10.20 -2.98 -1.02
C VAL A 287 -11.28 -3.76 -0.27
N ILE A 288 -12.21 -4.39 -0.99
CA ILE A 288 -13.24 -5.25 -0.37
C ILE A 288 -12.58 -6.35 0.47
N MET A 289 -11.60 -7.04 -0.10
CA MET A 289 -10.94 -8.16 0.56
C MET A 289 -10.17 -7.73 1.81
N VAL A 290 -9.39 -6.64 1.74
CA VAL A 290 -8.64 -6.10 2.89
C VAL A 290 -9.59 -5.75 4.03
N ILE A 291 -10.72 -5.07 3.74
CA ILE A 291 -11.72 -4.72 4.76
C ILE A 291 -12.28 -5.99 5.44
N LEU A 292 -12.64 -7.00 4.65
CA LEU A 292 -13.23 -8.23 5.19
C LEU A 292 -12.24 -9.04 6.02
N ILE A 293 -10.96 -9.11 5.62
CA ILE A 293 -9.90 -9.79 6.38
C ILE A 293 -9.63 -9.07 7.70
N LEU A 294 -9.52 -7.74 7.68
CA LEU A 294 -9.30 -6.96 8.91
C LEU A 294 -10.50 -7.00 9.85
N ALA A 295 -11.72 -7.02 9.31
CA ALA A 295 -12.92 -7.22 10.12
C ALA A 295 -12.97 -8.62 10.74
N ALA A 296 -12.60 -9.68 10.00
CA ALA A 296 -12.47 -11.03 10.54
C ALA A 296 -11.40 -11.09 11.64
N ALA A 297 -10.26 -10.43 11.44
CA ALA A 297 -9.21 -10.36 12.45
C ALA A 297 -9.66 -9.71 13.75
N ALA A 298 -10.48 -8.64 13.67
CA ALA A 298 -11.02 -7.95 14.84
C ALA A 298 -12.03 -8.83 15.61
N ASP A 299 -12.84 -9.63 14.91
CA ASP A 299 -13.78 -10.56 15.54
C ASP A 299 -13.06 -11.75 16.20
N ILE A 300 -11.96 -12.25 15.59
CA ILE A 300 -11.16 -13.39 16.11
C ILE A 300 -10.30 -12.94 17.29
N ASP A 301 -9.76 -11.73 17.24
CA ASP A 301 -8.91 -11.16 18.28
C ASP A 301 -9.32 -9.73 18.62
N PRO A 302 -10.26 -9.57 19.57
CA PRO A 302 -10.69 -8.26 20.05
C PRO A 302 -9.57 -7.42 20.68
N THR A 303 -8.42 -8.06 21.05
CA THR A 303 -7.25 -7.31 21.54
C THR A 303 -6.52 -6.53 20.45
N GLY A 304 -6.87 -6.75 19.17
CA GLY A 304 -6.28 -6.08 18.01
C GLY A 304 -4.89 -6.60 17.60
N ARG A 305 -4.36 -7.62 18.28
CA ARG A 305 -3.01 -8.16 18.00
C ARG A 305 -2.94 -8.80 16.61
N LEU A 306 -3.96 -9.58 16.22
CA LEU A 306 -4.01 -10.19 14.89
C LEU A 306 -4.06 -9.12 13.80
N GLY A 307 -4.88 -8.09 13.96
CA GLY A 307 -4.94 -6.96 13.03
C GLY A 307 -3.59 -6.26 12.88
N ALA A 308 -2.86 -6.04 13.98
CA ALA A 308 -1.51 -5.46 13.95
C ALA A 308 -0.51 -6.36 13.20
N TRP A 309 -0.56 -7.67 13.40
CA TRP A 309 0.30 -8.61 12.66
C TRP A 309 -0.01 -8.66 11.17
N LEU A 310 -1.29 -8.65 10.79
CA LEU A 310 -1.69 -8.58 9.38
C LEU A 310 -1.21 -7.28 8.71
N ASN A 311 -1.32 -6.14 9.39
CA ASN A 311 -0.76 -4.88 8.91
C ASN A 311 0.77 -4.94 8.74
N ALA A 312 1.48 -5.54 9.69
CA ALA A 312 2.93 -5.74 9.57
C ALA A 312 3.27 -6.64 8.36
N CYS A 313 2.48 -7.69 8.08
CA CYS A 313 2.64 -8.53 6.91
C CYS A 313 2.40 -7.77 5.60
N ILE A 314 1.38 -6.90 5.55
CA ILE A 314 1.11 -6.03 4.39
C ILE A 314 2.32 -5.13 4.10
N LEU A 315 2.83 -4.44 5.12
CA LEU A 315 4.00 -3.55 4.98
C LEU A 315 5.27 -4.30 4.57
N LEU A 316 5.52 -5.47 5.14
CA LEU A 316 6.68 -6.31 4.77
C LEU A 316 6.56 -6.81 3.32
N SER A 317 5.38 -7.25 2.91
CA SER A 317 5.12 -7.67 1.53
C SER A 317 5.32 -6.51 0.56
N ALA A 318 4.77 -5.34 0.86
CA ALA A 318 4.95 -4.14 0.07
C ALA A 318 6.42 -3.70 -0.03
N SER A 319 7.23 -3.99 1.01
CA SER A 319 8.66 -3.66 0.99
C SER A 319 9.48 -4.63 0.15
N LEU A 320 9.22 -5.93 0.22
CA LEU A 320 10.05 -6.96 -0.42
C LEU A 320 9.65 -7.20 -1.88
N ALA A 321 8.37 -7.09 -2.21
CA ALA A 321 7.85 -7.43 -3.52
C ALA A 321 8.51 -6.66 -4.69
N PRO A 322 8.76 -5.34 -4.63
CA PRO A 322 9.38 -4.63 -5.73
C PRO A 322 10.77 -5.15 -6.10
N ALA A 323 11.62 -5.53 -5.13
CA ALA A 323 12.93 -6.09 -5.41
C ALA A 323 12.83 -7.48 -6.05
N VAL A 324 11.95 -8.35 -5.54
CA VAL A 324 11.73 -9.69 -6.07
C VAL A 324 11.19 -9.62 -7.50
N PHE A 325 10.20 -8.78 -7.74
CA PHE A 325 9.61 -8.58 -9.07
C PHE A 325 10.61 -7.95 -10.04
N GLY A 326 11.34 -6.92 -9.60
CA GLY A 326 12.38 -6.30 -10.41
C GLY A 326 13.48 -7.29 -10.84
N TRP A 327 13.87 -8.20 -9.95
CA TRP A 327 14.81 -9.27 -10.28
C TRP A 327 14.23 -10.28 -11.28
N ILE A 328 13.00 -10.73 -11.08
CA ILE A 328 12.32 -11.64 -12.02
C ILE A 328 12.19 -11.01 -13.40
N MET A 329 11.83 -9.72 -13.46
CA MET A 329 11.67 -8.97 -14.71
C MET A 329 12.97 -8.71 -15.45
N LEU A 330 14.10 -8.72 -14.77
CA LEU A 330 15.40 -8.56 -15.40
C LEU A 330 15.75 -9.75 -16.33
N GLU A 331 15.33 -10.95 -15.94
CA GLU A 331 15.64 -12.20 -16.65
C GLU A 331 14.48 -12.72 -17.52
N ASN A 332 13.27 -12.20 -17.33
CA ASN A 332 12.07 -12.68 -17.99
C ASN A 332 11.18 -11.52 -18.48
N GLU A 333 10.44 -11.77 -19.53
CA GLU A 333 9.36 -10.83 -19.94
C GLU A 333 8.26 -10.76 -18.85
N MET A 334 7.70 -9.58 -18.65
CA MET A 334 6.62 -9.35 -17.66
C MET A 334 5.43 -10.30 -17.87
N THR A 335 5.15 -10.69 -19.09
CA THR A 335 4.08 -11.62 -19.45
C THR A 335 4.29 -13.04 -18.93
N VAL A 336 5.51 -13.41 -18.54
CA VAL A 336 5.84 -14.74 -17.98
C VAL A 336 5.54 -14.83 -16.49
N ILE A 337 5.31 -13.69 -15.83
CA ILE A 337 5.15 -13.62 -14.38
C ILE A 337 3.77 -14.06 -13.90
N TYR A 338 2.71 -13.87 -14.70
CA TYR A 338 1.32 -14.11 -14.25
C TYR A 338 1.05 -15.53 -13.70
N PRO A 339 1.64 -16.63 -14.20
CA PRO A 339 1.38 -17.93 -13.62
C PRO A 339 1.87 -18.05 -12.17
N TYR A 340 3.01 -17.42 -11.85
CA TYR A 340 3.54 -17.39 -10.48
C TYR A 340 2.63 -16.55 -9.56
N LEU A 341 2.12 -15.41 -10.06
CA LEU A 341 1.17 -14.58 -9.33
C LEU A 341 -0.10 -15.35 -8.99
N ILE A 342 -0.65 -16.08 -9.98
CA ILE A 342 -1.85 -16.90 -9.80
C ILE A 342 -1.57 -18.02 -8.80
N LEU A 343 -0.38 -18.65 -8.82
CA LEU A 343 0.01 -19.67 -7.84
C LEU A 343 -0.04 -19.12 -6.40
N PHE A 344 0.48 -17.92 -6.17
CA PHE A 344 0.40 -17.25 -4.87
C PHE A 344 -1.06 -17.03 -4.44
N LEU A 345 -1.92 -16.58 -5.36
CA LEU A 345 -3.34 -16.38 -5.08
C LEU A 345 -4.07 -17.70 -4.78
N ILE A 346 -3.69 -18.80 -5.43
CA ILE A 346 -4.22 -20.14 -5.14
C ILE A 346 -3.84 -20.58 -3.73
N VAL A 347 -2.60 -20.32 -3.29
CA VAL A 347 -2.20 -20.60 -1.90
C VAL A 347 -3.01 -19.77 -0.92
N ALA A 348 -3.20 -18.47 -1.17
CA ALA A 348 -4.08 -17.62 -0.36
C ALA A 348 -5.52 -18.16 -0.29
N MET A 349 -6.10 -18.57 -1.44
CA MET A 349 -7.42 -19.20 -1.50
C MET A 349 -7.48 -20.48 -0.65
N THR A 350 -6.45 -21.32 -0.73
CA THR A 350 -6.38 -22.58 0.03
C THR A 350 -6.34 -22.31 1.53
N CYS A 351 -5.58 -21.31 1.97
CA CYS A 351 -5.55 -20.89 3.36
C CYS A 351 -6.92 -20.40 3.84
N ILE A 352 -7.58 -19.51 3.09
CA ILE A 352 -8.93 -19.02 3.42
C ILE A 352 -9.95 -20.14 3.40
N PHE A 353 -9.89 -21.05 2.42
CA PHE A 353 -10.78 -22.21 2.36
C PHE A 353 -10.66 -23.09 3.60
N SER A 354 -9.45 -23.25 4.13
CA SER A 354 -9.12 -24.07 5.30
C SER A 354 -9.59 -23.47 6.64
N THR A 355 -10.00 -22.20 6.70
CA THR A 355 -10.48 -21.55 7.93
C THR A 355 -11.87 -22.02 8.39
N LYS A 356 -12.52 -22.95 7.66
CA LYS A 356 -13.90 -23.43 7.95
C LYS A 356 -14.89 -22.27 8.03
N LYS A 357 -15.70 -22.19 9.11
CA LYS A 357 -16.68 -21.11 9.37
C LYS A 357 -16.15 -19.99 10.27
N ASP A 358 -14.91 -20.09 10.71
CA ASP A 358 -14.35 -19.22 11.75
C ASP A 358 -14.18 -17.73 11.31
N LEU A 359 -14.40 -17.42 10.03
CA LEU A 359 -14.35 -16.05 9.52
C LEU A 359 -15.70 -15.31 9.57
N GLU A 360 -16.80 -16.03 9.85
CA GLU A 360 -18.11 -15.41 9.94
C GLU A 360 -18.29 -14.67 11.26
N PRO A 361 -19.08 -13.59 11.30
CA PRO A 361 -19.41 -12.89 12.55
C PRO A 361 -20.04 -13.82 13.57
N ILE A 362 -19.68 -13.64 14.85
CA ILE A 362 -20.14 -14.49 15.96
C ILE A 362 -21.68 -14.57 16.02
N ASP A 363 -22.37 -13.50 15.63
CA ASP A 363 -23.85 -13.44 15.65
C ASP A 363 -24.52 -14.21 14.50
N LYS A 364 -23.75 -14.78 13.55
CA LYS A 364 -24.27 -15.53 12.38
C LYS A 364 -23.95 -17.04 12.43
N VAL A 365 -23.26 -17.50 13.46
CA VAL A 365 -22.96 -18.91 13.74
C VAL A 365 -23.95 -19.44 14.75
#